data_58f0cfa53be71ac2a948e4fb66e30264
#
_entry.id   58f0cfa53be71ac2a948e4fb66e30264
#
_cell.length_a   1.000
_cell.length_b   1.000
_cell.length_c   1.000
_cell.angle_alpha   90.00
_cell.angle_beta   90.00
_cell.angle_gamma   90.00
#
_symmetry.space_group_name_H-M   'P 1'
#
loop_
_entity.id
_entity.type
_entity.pdbx_description
1 polymer ?
#
loop_
_entity_poly.entity_id
_entity_poly.type
_entity_poly.pdbx_seq_one_letter_code
_entity_poly.pdbx_strand_id
1 'polypeptide(L)'
;MEWFKTASFYHIYPLGYCGQLQPNDFTSAPTGRILSVIDQIPAIKEMGFNAIYFGPVFESVKHGYDTVDYRTIDRRLGTNEDFAKVCRALHENGIKVVLDGVFNHVGREFWAFKEVRQTQRKSEYRDWFHLRDGNSAYNDGFYYEGWEGHYDLVKLNLYNPQVRQYIKDSITQWVKEFEIDGLRLDVAYCLDQNFLKELRGHCKWLKEDFWLMGETLHGDYNRWMNPEMLDSVTNYECYKGLYSSFNDMNMFEIAHSINRQFGNENWCLYRGKNLYCFLDNHDVSRIATMLKDKSQLKPIYALLFTMPGIPGVYYGSEFGWEADKHDGDDGLRAPYVKQEPTELTEFISKLSKFHTESLPLCVGSYRQLHLQNHNYAFAREYEGETVVSMINAGEDFTFNIGIGGTYEDILTGETFDLSQGVPVRAHNARVFQKA
;
A
#
# COMPACT_ATOMS: atom_id res chain seq x y z
N MET A 1 4.40 0.14 -21.29
CA MET A 1 4.70 -0.36 -19.91
C MET A 1 3.46 -0.12 -19.07
N GLU A 2 3.11 -1.06 -18.19
CA GLU A 2 1.97 -0.90 -17.28
C GLU A 2 2.28 0.21 -16.27
N TRP A 3 1.33 1.12 -16.05
CA TRP A 3 1.51 2.34 -15.27
C TRP A 3 2.00 2.11 -13.84
N PHE A 4 1.55 1.02 -13.19
CA PHE A 4 1.91 0.73 -11.81
C PHE A 4 3.39 0.36 -11.62
N LYS A 5 4.08 -0.04 -12.68
CA LYS A 5 5.52 -0.36 -12.61
C LYS A 5 6.39 0.87 -12.36
N THR A 6 5.89 2.05 -12.76
CA THR A 6 6.55 3.34 -12.53
C THR A 6 5.84 4.18 -11.48
N ALA A 7 5.01 3.54 -10.65
CA ALA A 7 4.23 4.24 -9.64
C ALA A 7 5.02 4.45 -8.34
N SER A 8 4.74 5.58 -7.71
CA SER A 8 5.05 5.89 -6.33
C SER A 8 3.74 6.30 -5.66
N PHE A 9 3.36 5.56 -4.61
CA PHE A 9 2.05 5.68 -4.00
C PHE A 9 2.04 6.57 -2.76
N TYR A 10 1.00 7.40 -2.66
CA TYR A 10 0.59 8.04 -1.41
C TYR A 10 -0.64 7.32 -0.87
N HIS A 11 -0.54 6.74 0.33
CA HIS A 11 -1.60 5.95 0.93
C HIS A 11 -2.41 6.80 1.90
N ILE A 12 -3.72 6.90 1.69
CA ILE A 12 -4.66 7.63 2.54
C ILE A 12 -5.66 6.66 3.15
N TYR A 13 -5.80 6.67 4.48
CA TYR A 13 -6.94 6.05 5.17
C TYR A 13 -8.05 7.11 5.37
N PRO A 14 -9.13 7.09 4.57
CA PRO A 14 -10.02 8.25 4.41
C PRO A 14 -10.74 8.68 5.68
N LEU A 15 -11.31 7.73 6.45
CA LEU A 15 -12.03 8.06 7.68
C LEU A 15 -11.13 8.74 8.71
N GLY A 16 -9.91 8.25 8.87
CA GLY A 16 -8.92 8.88 9.73
C GLY A 16 -8.50 10.24 9.19
N TYR A 17 -8.03 10.27 7.93
CA TYR A 17 -7.60 11.50 7.26
C TYR A 17 -8.62 12.64 7.38
N CYS A 18 -9.91 12.33 7.22
CA CYS A 18 -11.01 13.28 7.34
C CYS A 18 -11.50 13.51 8.79
N GLY A 19 -10.86 12.90 9.79
CA GLY A 19 -11.24 13.04 11.21
C GLY A 19 -12.59 12.41 11.55
N GLN A 20 -12.94 11.27 10.95
CA GLN A 20 -14.26 10.63 11.03
C GLN A 20 -14.20 9.20 11.61
N LEU A 21 -13.44 9.01 12.69
CA LEU A 21 -13.29 7.68 13.34
C LEU A 21 -14.47 7.27 14.23
N GLN A 22 -15.43 8.17 14.48
CA GLN A 22 -16.61 7.83 15.27
C GLN A 22 -17.52 6.86 14.50
N PRO A 23 -18.26 5.98 15.19
CA PRO A 23 -19.24 5.10 14.56
C PRO A 23 -20.25 5.88 13.71
N ASN A 24 -20.68 5.28 12.60
CA ASN A 24 -21.70 5.84 11.72
C ASN A 24 -23.07 5.75 12.40
N ASP A 25 -23.82 6.84 12.40
CA ASP A 25 -25.18 6.91 12.95
C ASP A 25 -26.26 6.55 11.92
N PHE A 26 -25.90 6.42 10.64
CA PHE A 26 -26.77 6.13 9.49
C PHE A 26 -27.93 7.13 9.28
N THR A 27 -27.92 8.27 9.96
CA THR A 27 -28.99 9.26 9.95
C THR A 27 -28.54 10.66 9.58
N SER A 28 -27.31 11.02 9.89
CA SER A 28 -26.72 12.32 9.54
C SER A 28 -26.60 12.50 8.04
N ALA A 29 -26.75 13.73 7.58
CA ALA A 29 -26.50 14.08 6.17
C ALA A 29 -25.02 13.89 5.81
N PRO A 30 -24.69 13.53 4.56
CA PRO A 30 -23.30 13.46 4.08
C PRO A 30 -22.54 14.77 4.28
N THR A 31 -21.26 14.68 4.65
CA THR A 31 -20.48 15.83 5.11
C THR A 31 -19.62 16.52 4.04
N GLY A 32 -19.24 15.83 2.96
CA GLY A 32 -18.32 16.33 1.91
C GLY A 32 -16.86 16.50 2.38
N ARG A 33 -16.44 15.89 3.49
CA ARG A 33 -15.08 16.04 4.05
C ARG A 33 -13.99 15.48 3.14
N ILE A 34 -14.30 14.48 2.32
CA ILE A 34 -13.36 13.89 1.36
C ILE A 34 -12.83 14.93 0.35
N LEU A 35 -13.57 16.00 0.10
CA LEU A 35 -13.15 17.08 -0.79
C LEU A 35 -11.87 17.78 -0.33
N SER A 36 -11.53 17.69 0.98
CA SER A 36 -10.25 18.22 1.50
C SER A 36 -9.02 17.58 0.88
N VAL A 37 -9.12 16.39 0.29
CA VAL A 37 -8.04 15.75 -0.46
C VAL A 37 -7.65 16.59 -1.68
N ILE A 38 -8.59 17.29 -2.31
CA ILE A 38 -8.33 18.14 -3.49
C ILE A 38 -7.34 19.23 -3.14
N ASP A 39 -7.45 19.83 -1.96
CA ASP A 39 -6.56 20.90 -1.50
C ASP A 39 -5.10 20.41 -1.29
N GLN A 40 -4.89 19.09 -1.15
CA GLN A 40 -3.59 18.48 -0.95
C GLN A 40 -2.96 17.93 -2.24
N ILE A 41 -3.69 17.88 -3.36
CA ILE A 41 -3.18 17.36 -4.63
C ILE A 41 -1.89 18.09 -5.07
N PRO A 42 -1.77 19.44 -4.97
CA PRO A 42 -0.53 20.11 -5.32
C PRO A 42 0.68 19.64 -4.50
N ALA A 43 0.51 19.44 -3.19
CA ALA A 43 1.58 18.97 -2.31
C ALA A 43 1.95 17.49 -2.60
N ILE A 44 0.95 16.64 -2.81
CA ILE A 44 1.16 15.21 -3.16
C ILE A 44 1.94 15.10 -4.48
N LYS A 45 1.56 15.91 -5.48
CA LYS A 45 2.24 15.96 -6.77
C LYS A 45 3.66 16.52 -6.64
N GLU A 46 3.86 17.57 -5.84
CA GLU A 46 5.18 18.16 -5.58
C GLU A 46 6.11 17.16 -4.89
N MET A 47 5.58 16.27 -4.06
CA MET A 47 6.34 15.16 -3.49
C MET A 47 6.68 14.04 -4.51
N GLY A 48 6.16 14.10 -5.75
CA GLY A 48 6.46 13.14 -6.81
C GLY A 48 5.59 11.88 -6.78
N PHE A 49 4.53 11.83 -5.97
CA PHE A 49 3.58 10.72 -6.01
C PHE A 49 2.68 10.83 -7.24
N ASN A 50 2.57 9.74 -8.00
CA ASN A 50 1.74 9.64 -9.19
C ASN A 50 0.60 8.63 -9.08
N ALA A 51 0.40 8.07 -7.89
CA ALA A 51 -0.73 7.21 -7.56
C ALA A 51 -1.18 7.40 -6.11
N ILE A 52 -2.49 7.31 -5.86
CA ILE A 52 -3.07 7.25 -4.52
C ILE A 52 -3.70 5.88 -4.32
N TYR A 53 -3.43 5.28 -3.16
CA TYR A 53 -4.20 4.19 -2.60
C TYR A 53 -5.08 4.73 -1.49
N PHE A 54 -6.40 4.66 -1.68
CA PHE A 54 -7.38 4.93 -0.63
C PHE A 54 -7.72 3.63 0.09
N GLY A 55 -7.59 3.62 1.43
CA GLY A 55 -8.28 2.65 2.27
C GLY A 55 -9.80 2.72 2.05
N PRO A 56 -10.62 1.97 2.82
CA PRO A 56 -12.06 1.86 2.57
C PRO A 56 -12.77 3.20 2.52
N VAL A 57 -13.55 3.44 1.45
CA VAL A 57 -14.33 4.68 1.22
C VAL A 57 -15.83 4.47 1.31
N PHE A 58 -16.29 3.21 1.32
CA PHE A 58 -17.72 2.88 1.22
C PHE A 58 -18.41 2.89 2.58
N GLU A 59 -19.75 3.04 2.55
CA GLU A 59 -20.58 3.10 3.77
C GLU A 59 -20.26 1.93 4.70
N SER A 60 -19.92 2.24 5.93
CA SER A 60 -19.44 1.29 6.93
C SER A 60 -19.96 1.62 8.32
N VAL A 61 -19.86 0.66 9.26
CA VAL A 61 -20.33 0.87 10.63
C VAL A 61 -19.36 1.75 11.39
N LYS A 62 -18.05 1.45 11.34
CA LYS A 62 -17.04 2.19 12.13
C LYS A 62 -15.77 2.47 11.34
N HIS A 63 -15.03 1.43 10.95
CA HIS A 63 -13.64 1.56 10.48
C HIS A 63 -13.45 1.34 8.97
N GLY A 64 -14.54 1.25 8.20
CA GLY A 64 -14.45 1.07 6.75
C GLY A 64 -14.38 -0.39 6.30
N TYR A 65 -13.72 -1.27 7.06
CA TYR A 65 -13.66 -2.71 6.76
C TYR A 65 -14.93 -3.45 7.16
N ASP A 66 -15.80 -2.86 7.93
CA ASP A 66 -17.14 -3.32 8.32
C ASP A 66 -18.21 -2.74 7.36
N THR A 67 -18.03 -2.99 6.06
CA THR A 67 -18.82 -2.45 4.95
C THR A 67 -20.31 -2.74 5.12
N VAL A 68 -21.13 -1.74 4.86
CA VAL A 68 -22.62 -1.80 4.89
C VAL A 68 -23.20 -1.77 3.48
N ASP A 69 -22.58 -0.99 2.59
CA ASP A 69 -22.99 -0.88 1.19
C ASP A 69 -21.76 -0.57 0.32
N TYR A 70 -21.48 -1.39 -0.70
CA TYR A 70 -20.39 -1.18 -1.65
C TYR A 70 -20.68 -0.12 -2.72
N ARG A 71 -21.90 0.41 -2.78
CA ARG A 71 -22.34 1.32 -3.87
C ARG A 71 -22.45 2.76 -3.45
N THR A 72 -22.37 3.01 -2.15
CA THR A 72 -22.52 4.32 -1.55
C THR A 72 -21.24 4.70 -0.82
N ILE A 73 -20.71 5.89 -1.08
CA ILE A 73 -19.59 6.45 -0.31
C ILE A 73 -20.07 6.69 1.13
N ASP A 74 -19.20 6.43 2.10
CA ASP A 74 -19.49 6.63 3.51
C ASP A 74 -19.91 8.10 3.76
N ARG A 75 -21.10 8.28 4.34
CA ARG A 75 -21.66 9.62 4.59
C ARG A 75 -20.78 10.52 5.44
N ARG A 76 -19.93 9.93 6.27
CA ARG A 76 -18.94 10.67 7.06
C ARG A 76 -17.85 11.29 6.19
N LEU A 77 -17.64 10.78 4.98
CA LEU A 77 -16.72 11.30 3.96
C LEU A 77 -17.43 12.25 2.99
N GLY A 78 -18.62 11.88 2.51
CA GLY A 78 -19.36 12.66 1.54
C GLY A 78 -20.36 11.84 0.74
N THR A 79 -20.60 12.25 -0.48
CA THR A 79 -21.45 11.57 -1.47
C THR A 79 -20.60 10.92 -2.57
N ASN A 80 -21.22 10.06 -3.39
CA ASN A 80 -20.58 9.52 -4.60
C ASN A 80 -20.11 10.66 -5.54
N GLU A 81 -20.90 11.73 -5.64
CA GLU A 81 -20.52 12.89 -6.46
C GLU A 81 -19.28 13.61 -5.91
N ASP A 82 -19.17 13.76 -4.58
CA ASP A 82 -17.99 14.37 -3.96
C ASP A 82 -16.74 13.53 -4.19
N PHE A 83 -16.84 12.20 -4.04
CA PHE A 83 -15.72 11.33 -4.30
C PHE A 83 -15.34 11.30 -5.81
N ALA A 84 -16.33 11.33 -6.70
CA ALA A 84 -16.07 11.47 -8.13
C ALA A 84 -15.34 12.78 -8.48
N LYS A 85 -15.63 13.89 -7.77
CA LYS A 85 -14.86 15.15 -7.93
C LYS A 85 -13.40 14.98 -7.50
N VAL A 86 -13.16 14.27 -6.38
CA VAL A 86 -11.79 13.97 -5.91
C VAL A 86 -11.03 13.14 -6.95
N CYS A 87 -11.64 12.08 -7.47
CA CYS A 87 -11.00 11.22 -8.47
C CYS A 87 -10.68 11.99 -9.77
N ARG A 88 -11.62 12.82 -10.27
CA ARG A 88 -11.35 13.68 -11.44
C ARG A 88 -10.19 14.63 -11.20
N ALA A 89 -10.16 15.31 -10.06
CA ALA A 89 -9.08 16.23 -9.73
C ALA A 89 -7.72 15.52 -9.65
N LEU A 90 -7.68 14.30 -9.13
CA LEU A 90 -6.47 13.46 -9.13
C LEU A 90 -6.03 13.13 -10.56
N HIS A 91 -6.94 12.62 -11.39
CA HIS A 91 -6.64 12.28 -12.79
C HIS A 91 -6.20 13.49 -13.62
N GLU A 92 -6.83 14.66 -13.46
CA GLU A 92 -6.41 15.92 -14.10
C GLU A 92 -4.97 16.33 -13.70
N ASN A 93 -4.48 15.87 -12.58
CA ASN A 93 -3.11 16.06 -12.12
C ASN A 93 -2.17 14.87 -12.43
N GLY A 94 -2.63 13.90 -13.20
CA GLY A 94 -1.84 12.73 -13.62
C GLY A 94 -1.65 11.68 -12.50
N ILE A 95 -2.50 11.71 -11.46
CA ILE A 95 -2.42 10.80 -10.32
C ILE A 95 -3.46 9.69 -10.48
N LYS A 96 -2.99 8.45 -10.46
CA LYS A 96 -3.82 7.24 -10.53
C LYS A 96 -4.55 6.97 -9.21
N VAL A 97 -5.74 6.36 -9.28
CA VAL A 97 -6.60 6.11 -8.12
C VAL A 97 -6.81 4.61 -7.92
N VAL A 98 -6.44 4.11 -6.74
CA VAL A 98 -6.63 2.72 -6.31
C VAL A 98 -7.51 2.71 -5.06
N LEU A 99 -8.54 1.85 -5.04
CA LEU A 99 -9.43 1.69 -3.89
C LEU A 99 -9.18 0.37 -3.15
N ASP A 100 -9.65 0.34 -1.91
CA ASP A 100 -9.68 -0.88 -1.10
C ASP A 100 -10.93 -1.72 -1.45
N GLY A 101 -10.69 -2.96 -1.81
CA GLY A 101 -11.71 -3.98 -2.09
C GLY A 101 -11.84 -4.95 -0.92
N VAL A 102 -12.78 -4.69 -0.01
CA VAL A 102 -13.05 -5.52 1.16
C VAL A 102 -14.07 -6.60 0.80
N PHE A 103 -13.63 -7.74 0.26
CA PHE A 103 -14.53 -8.76 -0.31
C PHE A 103 -14.58 -10.07 0.47
N ASN A 104 -13.74 -10.23 1.50
CA ASN A 104 -13.80 -11.42 2.35
C ASN A 104 -14.97 -11.37 3.33
N HIS A 105 -15.31 -10.19 3.81
CA HIS A 105 -16.30 -9.98 4.86
C HIS A 105 -17.02 -8.63 4.71
N VAL A 106 -18.08 -8.46 5.46
CA VAL A 106 -18.91 -7.24 5.54
C VAL A 106 -19.29 -6.96 6.99
N GLY A 107 -19.73 -5.74 7.29
CA GLY A 107 -20.29 -5.39 8.59
C GLY A 107 -21.64 -6.07 8.86
N ARG A 108 -22.01 -6.15 10.14
CA ARG A 108 -23.31 -6.72 10.55
C ARG A 108 -24.53 -5.95 10.04
N GLU A 109 -24.37 -4.65 9.72
CA GLU A 109 -25.39 -3.81 9.12
C GLU A 109 -25.42 -3.85 7.58
N PHE A 110 -24.58 -4.69 6.95
CA PHE A 110 -24.65 -4.95 5.51
C PHE A 110 -26.07 -5.38 5.13
N TRP A 111 -26.64 -4.75 4.13
CA TRP A 111 -28.06 -4.81 3.84
C TRP A 111 -28.60 -6.26 3.71
N ALA A 112 -27.86 -7.15 3.06
CA ALA A 112 -28.26 -8.56 2.90
C ALA A 112 -28.18 -9.34 4.23
N PHE A 113 -27.14 -9.08 5.07
CA PHE A 113 -27.02 -9.72 6.37
C PHE A 113 -28.08 -9.21 7.37
N LYS A 114 -28.40 -7.92 7.30
CA LYS A 114 -29.48 -7.32 8.08
C LYS A 114 -30.81 -7.96 7.74
N GLU A 115 -31.09 -8.22 6.46
CA GLU A 115 -32.30 -8.92 6.01
C GLU A 115 -32.30 -10.37 6.53
N VAL A 116 -31.17 -11.11 6.47
CA VAL A 116 -31.06 -12.46 7.06
C VAL A 116 -31.37 -12.46 8.54
N ARG A 117 -30.86 -11.51 9.31
CA ARG A 117 -31.18 -11.40 10.76
C ARG A 117 -32.68 -11.17 11.02
N GLN A 118 -33.34 -10.37 10.18
CA GLN A 118 -34.76 -10.04 10.32
C GLN A 118 -35.70 -11.17 9.90
N THR A 119 -35.43 -11.83 8.76
CA THR A 119 -36.34 -12.79 8.14
C THR A 119 -35.94 -14.25 8.40
N GLN A 120 -34.76 -14.47 8.97
CA GLN A 120 -34.26 -15.78 9.40
C GLN A 120 -34.21 -16.79 8.25
N ARG A 121 -34.87 -17.96 8.40
CA ARG A 121 -34.92 -19.03 7.39
C ARG A 121 -35.65 -18.63 6.11
N LYS A 122 -36.36 -17.52 6.07
CA LYS A 122 -37.11 -17.04 4.90
C LYS A 122 -36.27 -16.15 3.99
N SER A 123 -35.09 -15.72 4.42
CA SER A 123 -34.23 -14.86 3.63
C SER A 123 -33.72 -15.56 2.38
N GLU A 124 -33.76 -14.88 1.25
CA GLU A 124 -33.13 -15.32 0.00
C GLU A 124 -31.60 -15.12 0.00
N TYR A 125 -31.06 -14.34 0.96
CA TYR A 125 -29.63 -14.04 1.09
C TYR A 125 -28.90 -14.96 2.06
N ARG A 126 -29.53 -16.01 2.58
CA ARG A 126 -28.89 -16.92 3.55
C ARG A 126 -27.60 -17.53 3.00
N ASP A 127 -27.60 -17.93 1.72
CA ASP A 127 -26.46 -18.57 1.07
C ASP A 127 -25.35 -17.59 0.67
N TRP A 128 -25.55 -16.29 0.93
CA TRP A 128 -24.50 -15.27 0.77
C TRP A 128 -23.48 -15.34 1.89
N PHE A 129 -23.78 -16.03 2.99
CA PHE A 129 -22.98 -16.16 4.18
C PHE A 129 -22.81 -17.62 4.58
N HIS A 130 -21.79 -17.93 5.37
CA HIS A 130 -21.58 -19.28 5.92
C HIS A 130 -22.37 -19.45 7.21
N LEU A 131 -23.65 -19.85 7.08
CA LEU A 131 -24.59 -19.98 8.18
C LEU A 131 -24.79 -21.45 8.58
N ARG A 132 -25.01 -21.69 9.88
CA ARG A 132 -25.40 -23.00 10.43
C ARG A 132 -26.39 -22.85 11.58
N ASP A 133 -27.06 -23.95 11.95
CA ASP A 133 -27.91 -23.97 13.13
C ASP A 133 -27.07 -23.72 14.40
N GLY A 134 -27.64 -22.98 15.35
CA GLY A 134 -26.97 -22.57 16.58
C GLY A 134 -27.28 -21.13 16.94
N ASN A 135 -26.37 -20.48 17.64
CA ASN A 135 -26.54 -19.07 17.98
C ASN A 135 -25.18 -18.34 17.88
N SER A 136 -25.19 -17.11 17.45
CA SER A 136 -24.03 -16.23 17.41
C SER A 136 -23.75 -15.59 18.77
N ALA A 137 -22.61 -14.96 18.91
CA ALA A 137 -22.28 -14.10 20.07
C ALA A 137 -23.28 -12.94 20.25
N TYR A 138 -24.06 -12.60 19.23
CA TYR A 138 -25.07 -11.54 19.22
C TYR A 138 -26.50 -12.05 19.37
N ASN A 139 -26.70 -13.35 19.65
CA ASN A 139 -28.03 -13.99 19.82
C ASN A 139 -28.91 -13.87 18.56
N ASP A 140 -28.34 -14.06 17.37
CA ASP A 140 -29.06 -13.93 16.10
C ASP A 140 -30.00 -15.11 15.77
N GLY A 141 -29.99 -16.20 16.56
CA GLY A 141 -30.79 -17.41 16.31
C GLY A 141 -30.16 -18.35 15.26
N PHE A 142 -28.98 -18.05 14.82
CA PHE A 142 -28.12 -18.89 13.97
C PHE A 142 -26.65 -18.56 14.25
N TYR A 143 -25.74 -19.48 13.90
CA TYR A 143 -24.31 -19.25 13.90
C TYR A 143 -23.87 -18.81 12.51
N TYR A 144 -22.85 -17.95 12.41
CA TYR A 144 -22.19 -17.56 11.16
C TYR A 144 -20.67 -17.47 11.33
N GLU A 145 -19.93 -17.57 10.23
CA GLU A 145 -18.50 -17.36 10.22
C GLU A 145 -18.18 -15.86 10.16
N GLY A 146 -17.25 -15.42 11.03
CA GLY A 146 -16.60 -14.11 10.95
C GLY A 146 -15.16 -14.25 10.45
N TRP A 147 -14.54 -13.14 10.08
CA TRP A 147 -13.12 -13.11 9.76
C TRP A 147 -12.29 -13.35 11.03
N GLU A 148 -11.50 -14.45 11.04
CA GLU A 148 -10.59 -14.82 12.14
C GLU A 148 -11.20 -14.74 13.56
N GLY A 149 -12.50 -15.01 13.68
CA GLY A 149 -13.23 -14.96 14.95
C GLY A 149 -13.82 -13.60 15.31
N HIS A 150 -13.65 -12.60 14.47
CA HIS A 150 -14.30 -11.29 14.59
C HIS A 150 -15.72 -11.37 14.04
N TYR A 151 -16.71 -11.50 14.93
CA TYR A 151 -18.13 -11.67 14.54
C TYR A 151 -18.83 -10.37 14.09
N ASP A 152 -18.23 -9.23 14.28
CA ASP A 152 -18.60 -7.95 13.66
C ASP A 152 -18.27 -7.88 12.16
N LEU A 153 -17.34 -8.74 11.70
CA LEU A 153 -16.91 -8.88 10.31
C LEU A 153 -17.44 -10.21 9.74
N VAL A 154 -18.65 -10.17 9.17
CA VAL A 154 -19.40 -11.33 8.69
C VAL A 154 -18.81 -11.83 7.37
N LYS A 155 -18.32 -13.07 7.34
CA LYS A 155 -17.68 -13.66 6.16
C LYS A 155 -18.67 -13.87 5.02
N LEU A 156 -18.32 -13.38 3.83
CA LEU A 156 -19.07 -13.62 2.60
C LEU A 156 -18.80 -15.02 2.02
N ASN A 157 -19.82 -15.64 1.48
CA ASN A 157 -19.69 -16.89 0.74
C ASN A 157 -19.30 -16.64 -0.71
N LEU A 158 -18.00 -16.57 -0.99
CA LEU A 158 -17.47 -16.34 -2.33
C LEU A 158 -17.66 -17.54 -3.28
N TYR A 159 -18.22 -18.69 -2.84
CA TYR A 159 -18.67 -19.76 -3.72
C TYR A 159 -20.06 -19.46 -4.32
N ASN A 160 -20.82 -18.54 -3.71
CA ASN A 160 -22.14 -18.14 -4.22
C ASN A 160 -22.00 -17.22 -5.45
N PRO A 161 -22.58 -17.59 -6.62
CA PRO A 161 -22.44 -16.79 -7.84
C PRO A 161 -23.12 -15.43 -7.75
N GLN A 162 -24.17 -15.28 -6.93
CA GLN A 162 -24.84 -13.98 -6.73
C GLN A 162 -23.95 -13.01 -5.95
N VAL A 163 -23.22 -13.50 -4.94
CA VAL A 163 -22.23 -12.70 -4.20
C VAL A 163 -21.13 -12.21 -5.15
N ARG A 164 -20.57 -13.11 -5.95
CA ARG A 164 -19.53 -12.73 -6.95
C ARG A 164 -20.07 -11.70 -7.94
N GLN A 165 -21.31 -11.90 -8.43
CA GLN A 165 -21.91 -10.96 -9.38
C GLN A 165 -22.16 -9.60 -8.73
N TYR A 166 -22.68 -9.56 -7.50
CA TYR A 166 -22.87 -8.30 -6.77
C TYR A 166 -21.57 -7.50 -6.57
N ILE A 167 -20.46 -8.20 -6.24
CA ILE A 167 -19.13 -7.56 -6.12
C ILE A 167 -18.69 -7.01 -7.50
N LYS A 168 -18.79 -7.80 -8.56
CA LYS A 168 -18.42 -7.36 -9.92
C LYS A 168 -19.23 -6.17 -10.41
N ASP A 169 -20.54 -6.17 -10.13
CA ASP A 169 -21.42 -5.04 -10.48
C ASP A 169 -21.04 -3.79 -9.72
N SER A 170 -20.66 -3.93 -8.43
CA SER A 170 -20.17 -2.81 -7.63
C SER A 170 -18.86 -2.23 -8.19
N ILE A 171 -17.90 -3.07 -8.55
CA ILE A 171 -16.65 -2.64 -9.20
C ILE A 171 -16.95 -1.95 -10.55
N THR A 172 -17.89 -2.47 -11.32
CA THR A 172 -18.33 -1.85 -12.59
C THR A 172 -18.85 -0.44 -12.35
N GLN A 173 -19.63 -0.25 -11.28
CA GLN A 173 -20.10 1.08 -10.88
C GLN A 173 -18.92 1.98 -10.50
N TRP A 174 -17.96 1.51 -9.70
CA TRP A 174 -16.79 2.30 -9.29
C TRP A 174 -15.94 2.75 -10.48
N VAL A 175 -15.73 1.87 -11.47
CA VAL A 175 -15.02 2.22 -12.70
C VAL A 175 -15.80 3.27 -13.50
N LYS A 176 -17.13 3.17 -13.58
CA LYS A 176 -17.96 4.13 -14.31
C LYS A 176 -18.09 5.49 -13.63
N GLU A 177 -18.22 5.50 -12.31
CA GLU A 177 -18.47 6.73 -11.54
C GLU A 177 -17.20 7.45 -11.14
N PHE A 178 -16.15 6.69 -10.78
CA PHE A 178 -14.92 7.21 -10.19
C PHE A 178 -13.70 7.03 -11.10
N GLU A 179 -13.84 6.28 -12.20
CA GLU A 179 -12.76 6.00 -13.17
C GLU A 179 -11.52 5.35 -12.53
N ILE A 180 -11.69 4.58 -11.44
CA ILE A 180 -10.57 3.99 -10.69
C ILE A 180 -9.62 3.18 -11.57
N ASP A 181 -8.35 3.16 -11.19
CA ASP A 181 -7.26 2.52 -11.95
C ASP A 181 -6.83 1.16 -11.36
N GLY A 182 -7.33 0.82 -10.19
CA GLY A 182 -6.98 -0.45 -9.56
C GLY A 182 -7.67 -0.69 -8.22
N LEU A 183 -7.41 -1.87 -7.67
CA LEU A 183 -7.86 -2.29 -6.33
C LEU A 183 -6.70 -2.86 -5.52
N ARG A 184 -6.69 -2.54 -4.24
CA ARG A 184 -6.03 -3.34 -3.20
C ARG A 184 -7.08 -4.26 -2.60
N LEU A 185 -6.84 -5.56 -2.59
CA LEU A 185 -7.76 -6.54 -2.02
C LEU A 185 -7.37 -6.82 -0.58
N ASP A 186 -8.27 -6.44 0.33
CA ASP A 186 -8.16 -6.70 1.74
C ASP A 186 -8.08 -8.21 2.01
N VAL A 187 -7.19 -8.62 2.91
CA VAL A 187 -6.94 -10.01 3.29
C VAL A 187 -6.96 -10.99 2.12
N ALA A 188 -6.26 -10.67 1.03
CA ALA A 188 -6.29 -11.44 -0.21
C ALA A 188 -5.92 -12.93 -0.01
N TYR A 189 -5.15 -13.24 1.04
CA TYR A 189 -4.80 -14.62 1.42
C TYR A 189 -6.02 -15.44 1.88
N CYS A 190 -7.12 -14.79 2.27
CA CYS A 190 -8.39 -15.43 2.64
C CYS A 190 -9.36 -15.61 1.47
N LEU A 191 -9.12 -14.96 0.31
CA LEU A 191 -10.03 -14.98 -0.83
C LEU A 191 -9.90 -16.29 -1.62
N ASP A 192 -11.03 -16.78 -2.13
CA ASP A 192 -11.07 -17.94 -3.02
C ASP A 192 -10.30 -17.66 -4.31
N GLN A 193 -9.41 -18.57 -4.72
CA GLN A 193 -8.58 -18.37 -5.91
C GLN A 193 -9.38 -18.33 -7.22
N ASN A 194 -10.49 -19.06 -7.32
CA ASN A 194 -11.34 -19.00 -8.52
C ASN A 194 -12.06 -17.65 -8.58
N PHE A 195 -12.45 -17.11 -7.43
CA PHE A 195 -12.97 -15.74 -7.36
C PHE A 195 -11.92 -14.72 -7.80
N LEU A 196 -10.66 -14.84 -7.37
CA LEU A 196 -9.58 -13.94 -7.80
C LEU A 196 -9.36 -13.99 -9.32
N LYS A 197 -9.39 -15.17 -9.93
CA LYS A 197 -9.30 -15.33 -11.40
C LYS A 197 -10.47 -14.67 -12.13
N GLU A 198 -11.67 -14.89 -11.64
CA GLU A 198 -12.88 -14.28 -12.19
C GLU A 198 -12.88 -12.77 -12.05
N LEU A 199 -12.45 -12.28 -10.89
CA LEU A 199 -12.30 -10.86 -10.59
C LEU A 199 -11.29 -10.20 -11.55
N ARG A 200 -10.11 -10.82 -11.74
CA ARG A 200 -9.11 -10.33 -12.70
C ARG A 200 -9.69 -10.22 -14.10
N GLY A 201 -10.36 -11.28 -14.59
CA GLY A 201 -10.98 -11.27 -15.91
C GLY A 201 -11.97 -10.10 -16.06
N HIS A 202 -12.79 -9.88 -15.05
CA HIS A 202 -13.77 -8.79 -15.04
C HIS A 202 -13.11 -7.40 -15.01
N CYS A 203 -12.12 -7.19 -14.13
CA CYS A 203 -11.43 -5.90 -14.02
C CYS A 203 -10.66 -5.55 -15.30
N LYS A 204 -9.94 -6.51 -15.89
CA LYS A 204 -9.21 -6.31 -17.16
C LYS A 204 -10.15 -6.11 -18.35
N TRP A 205 -11.36 -6.64 -18.32
CA TRP A 205 -12.39 -6.35 -19.32
C TRP A 205 -12.92 -4.92 -19.21
N LEU A 206 -13.07 -4.39 -17.97
CA LEU A 206 -13.50 -3.01 -17.76
C LEU A 206 -12.42 -2.01 -18.17
N LYS A 207 -11.15 -2.30 -17.87
CA LYS A 207 -9.99 -1.45 -18.15
C LYS A 207 -8.75 -2.34 -18.27
N GLU A 208 -8.12 -2.38 -19.46
CA GLU A 208 -7.00 -3.30 -19.76
C GLU A 208 -5.83 -3.16 -18.79
N ASP A 209 -5.50 -1.93 -18.42
CA ASP A 209 -4.41 -1.58 -17.51
C ASP A 209 -4.84 -1.53 -16.03
N PHE A 210 -6.02 -2.05 -15.67
CA PHE A 210 -6.52 -2.08 -14.29
C PHE A 210 -5.56 -2.89 -13.40
N TRP A 211 -5.09 -2.28 -12.32
CA TRP A 211 -4.13 -2.92 -11.41
C TRP A 211 -4.82 -3.65 -10.26
N LEU A 212 -4.34 -4.86 -9.95
CA LEU A 212 -4.81 -5.67 -8.82
C LEU A 212 -3.65 -5.97 -7.87
N MET A 213 -3.71 -5.43 -6.68
CA MET A 213 -2.81 -5.73 -5.56
C MET A 213 -3.57 -6.48 -4.47
N GLY A 214 -2.95 -7.51 -3.90
CA GLY A 214 -3.50 -8.22 -2.75
C GLY A 214 -2.72 -7.95 -1.48
N GLU A 215 -3.42 -7.77 -0.37
CA GLU A 215 -2.78 -7.85 0.92
C GLU A 215 -2.44 -9.30 1.25
N THR A 216 -1.15 -9.58 1.43
CA THR A 216 -0.64 -10.89 1.88
C THR A 216 0.43 -10.68 2.93
N LEU A 217 0.29 -11.35 4.07
CA LEU A 217 1.18 -11.14 5.20
C LEU A 217 2.42 -12.03 5.14
N HIS A 218 2.29 -13.26 4.66
CA HIS A 218 3.36 -14.26 4.67
C HIS A 218 3.11 -15.37 3.64
N GLY A 219 4.09 -16.24 3.46
CA GLY A 219 4.04 -17.37 2.54
C GLY A 219 4.70 -17.09 1.20
N ASP A 220 4.48 -17.98 0.22
CA ASP A 220 4.94 -17.78 -1.15
C ASP A 220 3.95 -16.90 -1.91
N TYR A 221 4.35 -15.67 -2.19
CA TYR A 221 3.53 -14.68 -2.87
C TYR A 221 3.16 -15.08 -4.31
N ASN A 222 3.89 -16.00 -4.96
CA ASN A 222 3.54 -16.52 -6.27
C ASN A 222 2.17 -17.23 -6.28
N ARG A 223 1.71 -17.69 -5.12
CA ARG A 223 0.38 -18.28 -4.96
C ARG A 223 -0.73 -17.33 -5.40
N TRP A 224 -0.57 -16.03 -5.18
CA TRP A 224 -1.56 -14.99 -5.52
C TRP A 224 -1.08 -14.09 -6.66
N MET A 225 0.23 -13.76 -6.67
CA MET A 225 0.86 -12.87 -7.66
C MET A 225 1.30 -13.67 -8.88
N ASN A 226 0.38 -13.86 -9.82
CA ASN A 226 0.62 -14.60 -11.06
C ASN A 226 -0.32 -14.07 -12.17
N PRO A 227 -0.08 -14.45 -13.46
CA PRO A 227 -0.83 -13.90 -14.60
C PRO A 227 -2.34 -14.15 -14.56
N GLU A 228 -2.82 -15.12 -13.76
CA GLU A 228 -4.24 -15.45 -13.67
C GLU A 228 -4.98 -14.69 -12.55
N MET A 229 -4.28 -14.14 -11.56
CA MET A 229 -4.89 -13.55 -10.37
C MET A 229 -4.45 -12.09 -10.13
N LEU A 230 -3.38 -11.85 -9.40
CA LEU A 230 -2.97 -10.51 -8.99
C LEU A 230 -1.70 -10.04 -9.70
N ASP A 231 -1.61 -8.75 -9.95
CA ASP A 231 -0.43 -8.12 -10.54
C ASP A 231 0.67 -7.90 -9.49
N SER A 232 0.27 -7.67 -8.23
CA SER A 232 1.16 -7.35 -7.10
C SER A 232 0.58 -7.86 -5.78
N VAL A 233 1.43 -7.93 -4.76
CA VAL A 233 1.02 -8.12 -3.36
C VAL A 233 1.86 -7.23 -2.44
N THR A 234 1.40 -7.04 -1.21
CA THR A 234 2.13 -6.31 -0.16
C THR A 234 3.38 -7.09 0.29
N ASN A 235 4.51 -6.40 0.42
CA ASN A 235 5.79 -7.01 0.79
C ASN A 235 6.06 -6.90 2.30
N TYR A 236 5.29 -7.63 3.10
CA TYR A 236 5.46 -7.67 4.56
C TYR A 236 6.79 -8.28 5.00
N GLU A 237 7.40 -9.15 4.19
CA GLU A 237 8.74 -9.68 4.48
C GLU A 237 9.80 -8.56 4.46
N CYS A 238 9.81 -7.73 3.41
CA CYS A 238 10.72 -6.59 3.38
C CYS A 238 10.33 -5.50 4.39
N TYR A 239 9.03 -5.26 4.64
CA TYR A 239 8.61 -4.37 5.72
C TYR A 239 9.27 -4.73 7.05
N LYS A 240 9.19 -6.01 7.46
CA LYS A 240 9.83 -6.50 8.68
C LYS A 240 11.35 -6.35 8.62
N GLY A 241 11.97 -6.75 7.51
CA GLY A 241 13.41 -6.64 7.32
C GLY A 241 13.91 -5.20 7.33
N LEU A 242 13.14 -4.24 6.80
CA LEU A 242 13.49 -2.82 6.80
C LEU A 242 13.66 -2.29 8.23
N TYR A 243 12.60 -2.26 9.05
CA TYR A 243 12.72 -1.66 10.38
C TYR A 243 13.66 -2.45 11.31
N SER A 244 13.68 -3.79 11.22
CA SER A 244 14.55 -4.59 12.09
C SER A 244 16.02 -4.41 11.76
N SER A 245 16.40 -4.32 10.47
CA SER A 245 17.80 -4.10 10.07
C SER A 245 18.37 -2.79 10.62
N PHE A 246 17.58 -1.73 10.62
CA PHE A 246 18.00 -0.44 11.18
C PHE A 246 18.01 -0.47 12.71
N ASN A 247 17.04 -1.11 13.35
CA ASN A 247 16.95 -1.20 14.81
C ASN A 247 18.03 -2.10 15.44
N ASP A 248 18.41 -3.15 14.76
CA ASP A 248 19.39 -4.12 15.23
C ASP A 248 20.78 -3.91 14.63
N MET A 249 20.93 -2.81 13.84
CA MET A 249 22.16 -2.44 13.16
C MET A 249 22.72 -3.60 12.35
N ASN A 250 21.85 -4.27 11.59
CA ASN A 250 22.16 -5.50 10.86
C ASN A 250 21.55 -5.49 9.44
N MET A 251 22.24 -4.85 8.50
CA MET A 251 21.82 -4.77 7.09
C MET A 251 21.77 -6.13 6.38
N PHE A 252 22.39 -7.18 6.94
CA PHE A 252 22.31 -8.52 6.35
C PHE A 252 20.88 -9.05 6.29
N GLU A 253 19.98 -8.67 7.21
CA GLU A 253 18.60 -9.14 7.21
C GLU A 253 17.84 -8.64 5.98
N ILE A 254 17.81 -7.33 5.76
CA ILE A 254 17.09 -6.77 4.59
C ILE A 254 17.78 -7.14 3.27
N ALA A 255 19.12 -7.14 3.23
CA ALA A 255 19.87 -7.55 2.05
C ALA A 255 19.58 -9.00 1.66
N HIS A 256 19.45 -9.90 2.66
CA HIS A 256 19.05 -11.30 2.41
C HIS A 256 17.63 -11.37 1.82
N SER A 257 16.65 -10.67 2.40
CA SER A 257 15.28 -10.65 1.89
C SER A 257 15.19 -10.11 0.48
N ILE A 258 15.87 -9.00 0.18
CA ILE A 258 15.90 -8.42 -1.17
C ILE A 258 16.56 -9.40 -2.15
N ASN A 259 17.72 -9.97 -1.82
CA ASN A 259 18.41 -10.92 -2.69
C ASN A 259 17.58 -12.19 -2.92
N ARG A 260 16.96 -12.74 -1.89
CA ARG A 260 16.09 -13.92 -2.00
C ARG A 260 14.88 -13.66 -2.91
N GLN A 261 14.33 -12.48 -2.86
CA GLN A 261 13.16 -12.09 -3.66
C GLN A 261 13.55 -11.72 -5.10
N PHE A 262 14.57 -10.88 -5.29
CA PHE A 262 14.83 -10.18 -6.55
C PHE A 262 16.23 -10.38 -7.12
N GLY A 263 17.07 -11.18 -6.49
CA GLY A 263 18.43 -11.47 -6.98
C GLY A 263 18.45 -12.11 -8.37
N ASN A 264 19.64 -12.24 -8.95
CA ASN A 264 19.82 -12.73 -10.32
C ASN A 264 19.84 -14.26 -10.43
N GLU A 265 19.90 -14.96 -9.30
CA GLU A 265 19.98 -16.42 -9.28
C GLU A 265 18.62 -17.07 -9.61
N ASN A 266 18.64 -18.26 -10.18
CA ASN A 266 17.43 -18.97 -10.60
C ASN A 266 16.50 -19.38 -9.45
N TRP A 267 17.00 -19.41 -8.22
CA TRP A 267 16.21 -19.69 -7.03
C TRP A 267 15.50 -18.47 -6.44
N CYS A 268 15.77 -17.26 -6.95
CA CYS A 268 15.12 -16.05 -6.48
C CYS A 268 13.64 -16.04 -6.84
N LEU A 269 12.79 -15.69 -5.87
CA LEU A 269 11.35 -15.99 -5.90
C LEU A 269 10.55 -15.07 -6.82
N TYR A 270 10.89 -13.78 -6.86
CA TYR A 270 10.01 -12.75 -7.45
C TYR A 270 10.74 -11.87 -8.48
N ARG A 271 11.80 -12.39 -9.08
CA ARG A 271 12.55 -11.67 -10.13
C ARG A 271 11.62 -11.23 -11.28
N GLY A 272 11.67 -9.94 -11.63
CA GLY A 272 10.83 -9.34 -12.66
C GLY A 272 9.40 -9.05 -12.23
N LYS A 273 9.05 -9.25 -10.94
CA LYS A 273 7.76 -8.89 -10.35
C LYS A 273 7.89 -7.64 -9.50
N ASN A 274 6.79 -6.89 -9.39
CA ASN A 274 6.73 -5.65 -8.64
C ASN A 274 5.82 -5.83 -7.42
N LEU A 275 6.40 -5.92 -6.22
CA LEU A 275 5.70 -5.97 -4.95
C LEU A 275 5.47 -4.57 -4.40
N TYR A 276 4.34 -4.34 -3.74
CA TYR A 276 4.08 -3.09 -3.04
C TYR A 276 4.87 -3.04 -1.74
N CYS A 277 5.79 -2.08 -1.62
CA CYS A 277 6.71 -1.92 -0.51
C CYS A 277 6.36 -0.66 0.30
N PHE A 278 6.46 -0.76 1.62
CA PHE A 278 6.08 0.30 2.55
C PHE A 278 6.89 0.21 3.85
N LEU A 279 6.94 1.30 4.60
CA LEU A 279 7.55 1.36 5.94
C LEU A 279 6.52 1.30 7.05
N ASP A 280 5.31 1.77 6.79
CA ASP A 280 4.15 1.72 7.67
C ASP A 280 2.84 1.83 6.88
N ASN A 281 1.73 1.59 7.55
CA ASN A 281 0.39 1.74 7.02
C ASN A 281 -0.62 1.97 8.18
N HIS A 282 -1.91 1.88 7.88
CA HIS A 282 -2.99 2.09 8.85
C HIS A 282 -3.18 0.95 9.88
N ASP A 283 -2.43 -0.15 9.78
CA ASP A 283 -2.55 -1.35 10.63
C ASP A 283 -1.29 -1.66 11.45
N VAL A 284 -0.20 -0.98 11.19
CA VAL A 284 1.07 -1.16 11.90
C VAL A 284 1.57 0.16 12.50
N SER A 285 2.39 0.07 13.54
CA SER A 285 3.01 1.26 14.14
C SER A 285 3.76 2.10 13.12
N ARG A 286 3.70 3.43 13.25
CA ARG A 286 4.40 4.37 12.38
C ARG A 286 5.90 4.11 12.40
N ILE A 287 6.56 4.25 11.25
CA ILE A 287 8.00 3.98 11.14
C ILE A 287 8.82 4.85 12.09
N ALA A 288 8.44 6.12 12.29
CA ALA A 288 9.11 7.01 13.24
C ALA A 288 8.99 6.55 14.71
N THR A 289 7.93 5.79 15.05
CA THR A 289 7.77 5.12 16.35
C THR A 289 8.56 3.83 16.42
N MET A 290 8.58 3.05 15.32
CA MET A 290 9.26 1.76 15.26
C MET A 290 10.78 1.89 15.35
N LEU A 291 11.36 2.94 14.79
CA LEU A 291 12.80 3.17 14.82
C LEU A 291 13.28 3.60 16.22
N LYS A 292 14.26 2.88 16.75
CA LYS A 292 14.94 3.23 18.02
C LYS A 292 15.69 4.56 17.92
N ASP A 293 16.17 4.89 16.72
CA ASP A 293 16.86 6.14 16.40
C ASP A 293 16.19 6.78 15.17
N LYS A 294 15.58 7.95 15.35
CA LYS A 294 14.88 8.69 14.30
C LYS A 294 15.80 9.28 13.23
N SER A 295 17.10 9.40 13.50
CA SER A 295 18.09 9.79 12.48
C SER A 295 18.12 8.80 11.31
N GLN A 296 17.63 7.57 11.53
CA GLN A 296 17.51 6.50 10.50
C GLN A 296 16.37 6.73 9.50
N LEU A 297 15.50 7.74 9.68
CA LEU A 297 14.40 7.99 8.75
C LEU A 297 14.89 8.26 7.32
N LYS A 298 15.93 9.07 7.14
CA LYS A 298 16.46 9.35 5.79
C LYS A 298 17.02 8.09 5.10
N PRO A 299 17.95 7.32 5.69
CA PRO A 299 18.50 6.15 5.01
C PRO A 299 17.47 5.03 4.80
N ILE A 300 16.47 4.83 5.68
CA ILE A 300 15.44 3.81 5.47
C ILE A 300 14.49 4.20 4.33
N TYR A 301 14.13 5.48 4.16
CA TYR A 301 13.37 5.94 2.99
C TYR A 301 14.19 5.83 1.70
N ALA A 302 15.50 6.13 1.72
CA ALA A 302 16.37 5.92 0.57
C ALA A 302 16.37 4.45 0.14
N LEU A 303 16.43 3.51 1.10
CA LEU A 303 16.33 2.08 0.83
C LEU A 303 14.97 1.71 0.25
N LEU A 304 13.85 2.17 0.84
CA LEU A 304 12.49 1.93 0.34
C LEU A 304 12.32 2.32 -1.14
N PHE A 305 12.76 3.52 -1.50
CA PHE A 305 12.56 4.06 -2.86
C PHE A 305 13.53 3.48 -3.89
N THR A 306 14.61 2.85 -3.47
CA THR A 306 15.65 2.34 -4.40
C THR A 306 15.72 0.81 -4.48
N MET A 307 15.18 0.08 -3.49
CA MET A 307 15.03 -1.37 -3.57
C MET A 307 14.03 -1.77 -4.65
N PRO A 308 14.06 -3.03 -5.15
CA PRO A 308 13.04 -3.51 -6.08
C PRO A 308 11.64 -3.49 -5.47
N GLY A 309 10.67 -2.97 -6.22
CA GLY A 309 9.26 -2.91 -5.80
C GLY A 309 8.61 -1.57 -6.13
N ILE A 310 7.36 -1.41 -5.72
CA ILE A 310 6.55 -0.21 -5.87
C ILE A 310 6.49 0.48 -4.50
N PRO A 311 7.13 1.63 -4.31
CA PRO A 311 7.14 2.30 -3.01
C PRO A 311 5.80 2.96 -2.68
N GLY A 312 5.40 2.86 -1.42
CA GLY A 312 4.25 3.56 -0.88
C GLY A 312 4.58 4.26 0.44
N VAL A 313 4.07 5.48 0.60
CA VAL A 313 4.19 6.27 1.82
C VAL A 313 2.80 6.54 2.38
N TYR A 314 2.60 6.21 3.65
CA TYR A 314 1.35 6.43 4.34
C TYR A 314 1.27 7.88 4.83
N TYR A 315 0.10 8.54 4.67
CA TYR A 315 -0.06 9.95 4.99
C TYR A 315 0.40 10.29 6.43
N GLY A 316 1.12 11.37 6.57
CA GLY A 316 1.74 11.81 7.84
C GLY A 316 3.14 11.23 8.08
N SER A 317 3.49 10.09 7.48
CA SER A 317 4.83 9.49 7.65
C SER A 317 5.92 10.29 6.93
N GLU A 318 5.56 11.05 5.90
CA GLU A 318 6.44 12.00 5.22
C GLU A 318 6.86 13.18 6.13
N PHE A 319 6.13 13.41 7.21
CA PHE A 319 6.47 14.40 8.26
C PHE A 319 7.09 13.76 9.50
N GLY A 320 7.22 12.42 9.51
CA GLY A 320 7.72 11.68 10.67
C GLY A 320 6.70 11.57 11.81
N TRP A 321 5.39 11.48 11.50
CA TRP A 321 4.36 11.25 12.51
C TRP A 321 4.61 9.95 13.26
N GLU A 322 4.27 9.99 14.55
CA GLU A 322 4.44 8.88 15.49
C GLU A 322 3.07 8.35 15.93
N ALA A 323 2.95 7.05 15.99
CA ALA A 323 1.85 6.35 16.66
C ALA A 323 2.20 4.86 16.82
N ASP A 324 1.84 4.28 17.95
CA ASP A 324 2.06 2.88 18.26
C ASP A 324 0.74 2.08 18.12
N LYS A 325 0.81 0.92 17.45
CA LYS A 325 -0.32 -0.02 17.33
C LYS A 325 -0.82 -0.51 18.68
N HIS A 326 0.06 -0.61 19.67
CA HIS A 326 -0.30 -1.04 21.03
C HIS A 326 -1.22 -0.04 21.75
N ASP A 327 -1.22 1.23 21.34
CA ASP A 327 -2.11 2.27 21.87
C ASP A 327 -3.48 2.29 21.16
N GLY A 328 -3.70 1.38 20.22
CA GLY A 328 -4.91 1.27 19.41
C GLY A 328 -4.77 1.93 18.02
N ASP A 329 -5.80 1.76 17.20
CA ASP A 329 -5.76 2.17 15.79
C ASP A 329 -5.96 3.67 15.59
N ASP A 330 -6.61 4.36 16.51
CA ASP A 330 -6.99 5.78 16.34
C ASP A 330 -5.76 6.68 16.12
N GLY A 331 -4.66 6.41 16.83
CA GLY A 331 -3.39 7.14 16.65
C GLY A 331 -2.75 6.89 15.29
N LEU A 332 -2.84 5.66 14.78
CA LEU A 332 -2.35 5.30 13.43
C LEU A 332 -3.15 6.01 12.33
N ARG A 333 -4.42 6.29 12.61
CA ARG A 333 -5.43 6.83 11.70
C ARG A 333 -5.81 8.29 12.03
N ALA A 334 -4.87 9.05 12.60
CA ALA A 334 -5.07 10.43 13.04
C ALA A 334 -5.56 11.34 11.90
N PRO A 335 -6.37 12.38 12.22
CA PRO A 335 -6.79 13.37 11.24
C PRO A 335 -5.58 14.07 10.58
N TYR A 336 -5.68 14.24 9.27
CA TYR A 336 -4.63 14.98 8.56
C TYR A 336 -4.67 16.46 8.92
N VAL A 337 -3.51 16.98 9.29
CA VAL A 337 -3.29 18.41 9.51
C VAL A 337 -2.21 18.86 8.54
N LYS A 338 -2.57 19.82 7.68
CA LYS A 338 -1.61 20.41 6.73
C LYS A 338 -0.37 20.94 7.46
N GLN A 339 0.78 20.56 6.98
CA GLN A 339 2.08 20.98 7.51
C GLN A 339 2.94 21.57 6.40
N GLU A 340 3.88 22.42 6.77
CA GLU A 340 4.91 22.87 5.86
C GLU A 340 5.94 21.75 5.61
N PRO A 341 6.53 21.69 4.42
CA PRO A 341 7.57 20.72 4.11
C PRO A 341 8.71 20.74 5.13
N THR A 342 9.19 19.58 5.53
CA THR A 342 10.35 19.39 6.40
C THR A 342 11.52 18.87 5.57
N GLU A 343 12.73 18.82 6.17
CA GLU A 343 13.86 18.16 5.51
C GLU A 343 13.57 16.69 5.10
N LEU A 344 12.75 15.99 5.88
CA LEU A 344 12.33 14.61 5.54
C LEU A 344 11.40 14.62 4.34
N THR A 345 10.43 15.53 4.29
CA THR A 345 9.50 15.69 3.18
C THR A 345 10.25 16.00 1.88
N GLU A 346 11.22 16.93 1.92
CA GLU A 346 12.05 17.27 0.77
C GLU A 346 12.91 16.09 0.31
N PHE A 347 13.46 15.34 1.25
CA PHE A 347 14.26 14.14 0.97
C PHE A 347 13.42 13.07 0.29
N ILE A 348 12.21 12.79 0.80
CA ILE A 348 11.25 11.85 0.21
C ILE A 348 10.82 12.34 -1.19
N SER A 349 10.57 13.65 -1.36
CA SER A 349 10.20 14.23 -2.65
C SER A 349 11.26 13.95 -3.74
N LYS A 350 12.54 14.17 -3.45
CA LYS A 350 13.63 13.86 -4.40
C LYS A 350 13.65 12.39 -4.77
N LEU A 351 13.51 11.49 -3.79
CA LEU A 351 13.51 10.04 -4.01
C LEU A 351 12.30 9.58 -4.83
N SER A 352 11.10 10.07 -4.50
CA SER A 352 9.87 9.70 -5.19
C SER A 352 9.86 10.16 -6.63
N LYS A 353 10.24 11.43 -6.90
CA LYS A 353 10.39 11.97 -8.27
C LYS A 353 11.39 11.14 -9.07
N PHE A 354 12.55 10.91 -8.50
CA PHE A 354 13.58 10.10 -9.17
C PHE A 354 13.13 8.67 -9.42
N HIS A 355 12.43 8.04 -8.46
CA HIS A 355 11.90 6.68 -8.65
C HIS A 355 10.97 6.60 -9.85
N THR A 356 10.00 7.51 -9.96
CA THR A 356 8.99 7.47 -11.04
C THR A 356 9.58 7.70 -12.44
N GLU A 357 10.74 8.35 -12.53
CA GLU A 357 11.42 8.67 -13.78
C GLU A 357 12.53 7.67 -14.13
N SER A 358 12.99 6.84 -13.16
CA SER A 358 14.11 5.93 -13.30
C SER A 358 13.69 4.50 -13.64
N LEU A 359 13.80 4.09 -14.89
CA LEU A 359 13.52 2.71 -15.29
C LEU A 359 14.39 1.67 -14.56
N PRO A 360 15.67 1.91 -14.27
CA PRO A 360 16.44 1.03 -13.41
C PRO A 360 15.78 0.77 -12.05
N LEU A 361 15.24 1.80 -11.38
CA LEU A 361 14.54 1.63 -10.09
C LEU A 361 13.19 0.93 -10.23
N CYS A 362 12.45 1.23 -11.28
CA CYS A 362 11.11 0.69 -11.52
C CYS A 362 11.12 -0.79 -11.92
N VAL A 363 11.95 -1.17 -12.89
CA VAL A 363 11.93 -2.50 -13.53
C VAL A 363 13.28 -3.16 -13.66
N GLY A 364 14.37 -2.50 -13.22
CA GLY A 364 15.74 -2.99 -13.36
C GLY A 364 16.04 -4.21 -12.51
N SER A 365 17.13 -4.91 -12.87
CA SER A 365 17.70 -5.98 -12.07
C SER A 365 18.27 -5.44 -10.75
N TYR A 366 18.58 -6.33 -9.83
CA TYR A 366 19.22 -6.00 -8.56
C TYR A 366 20.56 -6.70 -8.46
N ARG A 367 21.60 -5.98 -8.01
CA ARG A 367 22.92 -6.54 -7.74
C ARG A 367 23.55 -5.91 -6.49
N GLN A 368 23.83 -6.73 -5.48
CA GLN A 368 24.54 -6.28 -4.27
C GLN A 368 25.99 -5.89 -4.62
N LEU A 369 26.46 -4.76 -4.08
CA LEU A 369 27.80 -4.22 -4.28
C LEU A 369 28.63 -4.26 -2.99
N HIS A 370 28.03 -3.89 -1.86
CA HIS A 370 28.69 -3.85 -0.56
C HIS A 370 27.70 -4.23 0.53
N LEU A 371 28.16 -4.97 1.54
CA LEU A 371 27.33 -5.33 2.69
C LEU A 371 28.17 -5.51 3.94
N GLN A 372 27.84 -4.73 4.95
CA GLN A 372 28.32 -4.83 6.33
C GLN A 372 27.15 -4.58 7.29
N ASN A 373 27.37 -4.72 8.60
CA ASN A 373 26.29 -4.55 9.59
C ASN A 373 25.55 -3.22 9.46
N HIS A 374 26.25 -2.12 9.19
CA HIS A 374 25.68 -0.78 9.15
C HIS A 374 25.63 -0.19 7.73
N ASN A 375 26.23 -0.86 6.77
CA ASN A 375 26.48 -0.30 5.45
C ASN A 375 26.01 -1.25 4.35
N TYR A 376 25.21 -0.74 3.45
CA TYR A 376 24.65 -1.51 2.37
C TYR A 376 24.67 -0.72 1.06
N ALA A 377 25.27 -1.28 0.00
CA ALA A 377 25.18 -0.70 -1.33
C ALA A 377 24.79 -1.74 -2.37
N PHE A 378 24.01 -1.32 -3.34
CA PHE A 378 23.53 -2.15 -4.45
C PHE A 378 23.32 -1.31 -5.71
N ALA A 379 23.30 -2.01 -6.85
CA ALA A 379 22.95 -1.44 -8.14
C ALA A 379 21.58 -1.94 -8.62
N ARG A 380 20.87 -1.07 -9.33
CA ARG A 380 19.71 -1.36 -10.15
C ARG A 380 20.09 -1.07 -11.61
N GLU A 381 19.86 -2.04 -12.50
CA GLU A 381 20.38 -1.97 -13.87
C GLU A 381 19.27 -2.30 -14.88
N TYR A 382 19.09 -1.44 -15.90
CA TYR A 382 18.11 -1.63 -16.97
C TYR A 382 18.63 -1.00 -18.27
N GLU A 383 18.70 -1.78 -19.37
CA GLU A 383 19.09 -1.33 -20.72
C GLU A 383 20.39 -0.49 -20.79
N GLY A 384 21.37 -0.83 -19.95
CA GLY A 384 22.66 -0.14 -19.88
C GLY A 384 22.71 1.08 -18.97
N GLU A 385 21.57 1.47 -18.40
CA GLU A 385 21.50 2.47 -17.33
C GLU A 385 21.70 1.80 -15.97
N THR A 386 22.38 2.50 -15.06
CA THR A 386 22.68 2.01 -13.71
C THR A 386 22.39 3.09 -12.68
N VAL A 387 21.63 2.72 -11.67
CA VAL A 387 21.47 3.49 -10.43
C VAL A 387 22.19 2.75 -9.31
N VAL A 388 22.97 3.47 -8.52
CA VAL A 388 23.69 2.92 -7.36
C VAL A 388 23.17 3.58 -6.09
N SER A 389 22.78 2.77 -5.11
CA SER A 389 22.32 3.22 -3.80
C SER A 389 23.34 2.82 -2.74
N MET A 390 23.73 3.78 -1.88
CA MET A 390 24.61 3.61 -0.74
C MET A 390 23.87 4.02 0.53
N ILE A 391 23.61 3.07 1.41
CA ILE A 391 22.84 3.24 2.65
C ILE A 391 23.80 3.10 3.83
N ASN A 392 23.87 4.12 4.67
CA ASN A 392 24.70 4.12 5.88
C ASN A 392 23.82 4.34 7.13
N ALA A 393 23.64 3.30 7.92
CA ALA A 393 22.94 3.33 9.19
C ALA A 393 23.87 3.58 10.40
N GLY A 394 25.19 3.61 10.20
CA GLY A 394 26.20 3.78 11.23
C GLY A 394 26.86 5.16 11.20
N GLU A 395 28.08 5.21 11.72
CA GLU A 395 28.96 6.37 11.70
C GLU A 395 29.42 6.69 10.26
N ASP A 396 30.13 7.84 10.09
CA ASP A 396 30.69 8.22 8.78
C ASP A 396 31.47 7.07 8.14
N PHE A 397 31.13 6.74 6.89
CA PHE A 397 31.69 5.59 6.19
C PHE A 397 32.06 5.93 4.75
N THR A 398 33.16 5.33 4.27
CA THR A 398 33.60 5.44 2.87
C THR A 398 33.36 4.13 2.14
N PHE A 399 32.42 4.15 1.18
CA PHE A 399 32.16 2.99 0.32
C PHE A 399 33.23 2.84 -0.77
N ASN A 400 33.75 1.65 -0.93
CA ASN A 400 34.67 1.26 -2.00
C ASN A 400 34.01 0.15 -2.84
N ILE A 401 33.30 0.54 -3.89
CA ILE A 401 32.50 -0.38 -4.71
C ILE A 401 33.11 -0.70 -6.07
N GLY A 402 34.09 0.08 -6.51
CA GLY A 402 34.88 -0.19 -7.71
C GLY A 402 34.13 -0.09 -9.05
N ILE A 403 33.04 0.69 -9.11
CA ILE A 403 32.29 0.96 -10.35
C ILE A 403 32.93 2.16 -11.05
N GLY A 404 33.47 1.96 -12.29
CA GLY A 404 34.05 3.05 -13.05
C GLY A 404 33.03 3.99 -13.66
N GLY A 405 33.38 5.27 -13.74
CA GLY A 405 32.59 6.31 -14.38
C GLY A 405 32.15 7.42 -13.43
N THR A 406 31.71 8.51 -14.02
CA THR A 406 31.20 9.67 -13.28
C THR A 406 29.69 9.53 -13.04
N TYR A 407 29.27 9.71 -11.80
CA TYR A 407 27.88 9.61 -11.37
C TYR A 407 27.47 10.86 -10.59
N GLU A 408 26.24 11.28 -10.77
CA GLU A 408 25.63 12.36 -10.01
C GLU A 408 24.80 11.78 -8.85
N ASP A 409 25.01 12.29 -7.65
CA ASP A 409 24.14 12.02 -6.50
C ASP A 409 22.86 12.86 -6.61
N ILE A 410 21.72 12.21 -6.84
CA ILE A 410 20.42 12.89 -7.03
C ILE A 410 19.92 13.63 -5.78
N LEU A 411 20.47 13.31 -4.63
CA LEU A 411 20.09 13.95 -3.37
C LEU A 411 20.81 15.30 -3.16
N THR A 412 22.06 15.41 -3.65
CA THR A 412 22.89 16.60 -3.44
C THR A 412 23.28 17.35 -4.72
N GLY A 413 23.22 16.71 -5.90
CA GLY A 413 23.73 17.22 -7.16
C GLY A 413 25.25 17.14 -7.30
N GLU A 414 25.95 16.56 -6.33
CA GLU A 414 27.41 16.36 -6.38
C GLU A 414 27.76 15.21 -7.31
N THR A 415 28.91 15.32 -8.01
CA THR A 415 29.39 14.26 -8.88
C THR A 415 30.58 13.52 -8.28
N PHE A 416 30.60 12.21 -8.47
CA PHE A 416 31.63 11.30 -7.96
C PHE A 416 32.12 10.31 -9.03
N ASP A 417 33.39 9.97 -8.97
CA ASP A 417 33.90 8.76 -9.66
C ASP A 417 33.75 7.57 -8.70
N LEU A 418 32.81 6.68 -8.97
CA LEU A 418 32.52 5.54 -8.09
C LEU A 418 33.62 4.44 -8.13
N SER A 419 34.68 4.59 -8.92
CA SER A 419 35.88 3.77 -8.79
C SER A 419 36.73 4.13 -7.58
N GLN A 420 36.53 5.33 -7.04
CA GLN A 420 37.18 5.85 -5.84
C GLN A 420 36.27 5.64 -4.61
N GLY A 421 36.85 5.88 -3.43
CA GLY A 421 36.08 5.85 -2.19
C GLY A 421 35.04 6.98 -2.12
N VAL A 422 33.79 6.65 -1.83
CA VAL A 422 32.68 7.62 -1.72
C VAL A 422 32.29 7.80 -0.25
N PRO A 423 32.47 8.98 0.33
CA PRO A 423 32.08 9.23 1.72
C PRO A 423 30.55 9.37 1.82
N VAL A 424 29.94 8.67 2.77
CA VAL A 424 28.55 8.82 3.20
C VAL A 424 28.53 9.10 4.68
N ARG A 425 27.88 10.21 5.07
CA ARG A 425 27.80 10.62 6.48
C ARG A 425 26.98 9.62 7.30
N ALA A 426 27.16 9.67 8.61
CA ALA A 426 26.38 8.93 9.58
C ALA A 426 24.88 9.09 9.33
N HIS A 427 24.12 8.01 9.45
CA HIS A 427 22.66 7.96 9.32
C HIS A 427 22.14 8.66 8.04
N ASN A 428 22.77 8.37 6.90
CA ASN A 428 22.42 9.01 5.62
C ASN A 428 22.54 8.04 4.45
N ALA A 429 22.22 8.52 3.26
CA ALA A 429 22.31 7.76 2.02
C ALA A 429 22.81 8.64 0.88
N ARG A 430 23.35 8.02 -0.17
CA ARG A 430 23.56 8.61 -1.49
C ARG A 430 22.90 7.72 -2.55
N VAL A 431 22.33 8.34 -3.56
CA VAL A 431 21.69 7.67 -4.69
C VAL A 431 22.23 8.27 -5.98
N PHE A 432 22.86 7.44 -6.78
CA PHE A 432 23.62 7.85 -7.95
C PHE A 432 22.99 7.42 -9.25
N GLN A 433 22.90 8.34 -10.20
CA GLN A 433 22.67 8.05 -11.61
C GLN A 433 23.95 8.34 -12.42
N LYS A 434 24.12 7.69 -13.55
CA LYS A 434 25.26 7.98 -14.43
C LYS A 434 25.13 9.39 -14.98
N ALA A 435 26.20 10.19 -14.85
CA ALA A 435 26.24 11.56 -15.34
C ALA A 435 26.30 11.65 -16.87
#